data_1d8933ed5b1910eabd37dbe14ea18edb
#
_entry.id   1d8933ed5b1910eabd37dbe14ea18edb
#
_cell.length_a   1.000
_cell.length_b   1.000
_cell.length_c   1.000
_cell.angle_alpha   90.00
_cell.angle_beta   90.00
_cell.angle_gamma   90.00
#
_symmetry.space_group_name_H-M   'P 1'
#
loop_
_entity.id
_entity.type
_entity.pdbx_description
1 polymer ?
#
loop_
_entity_poly.entity_id
_entity_poly.type
_entity_poly.pdbx_seq_one_letter_code
_entity_poly.pdbx_strand_id
1 'polypeptide(L)'
;MAEEYDLVILGGGTGGYVAAIRASQLGLKTAIVEKGKLGGTCLHKGCIPSKALLRSAEVYSTAKRSEEFGINTSDVTVNFVKVQERKNKIVDTLHKGVQHLMKQGKIDVYEGIGRILGPSIFSPMPGTISVEMNNGTENEMLIPKNVIVATGSRPRTLPGLEIDGKYVITSDEALGLESLPSSIIIVGGGVIGIEWASLLSDFGVDVTVIEYADRIIPTEDKEISKEMQRLMKKKGVKLITGAKVLSETLVKGEGVTISAEIKGAQKTFNAEMLLVSVGRQANVEGIGIENTDIQLEKGSIVTNEFFQTKESHIYAIGDVIGGLQLAHVASHEGINAVEHIFGQTPEPMDYNLVSKCIYSNPEVSSVGITEDQAKERGFKVKVGKFSFRAIGKALVFGESDGFVKIIANEETDDILGVHMIGPHVTDMISEAGLAMVLDATPWEIAHTIHPHPTLSEAIGEAALAVEGKAIHS
;
A
#
# COMPACT_ATOMS: atom_id res chain seq x y z
N MET A 1 -6.56 -9.50 -37.79
CA MET A 1 -7.39 -8.31 -38.18
C MET A 1 -7.37 -7.38 -36.97
N ALA A 2 -7.31 -6.06 -37.18
CA ALA A 2 -7.37 -5.11 -36.06
C ALA A 2 -8.77 -5.12 -35.41
N GLU A 3 -8.86 -5.21 -34.10
CA GLU A 3 -10.12 -5.17 -33.37
C GLU A 3 -10.42 -3.79 -32.79
N GLU A 4 -11.68 -3.33 -32.93
CA GLU A 4 -12.13 -2.05 -32.42
C GLU A 4 -12.73 -2.19 -31.03
N TYR A 5 -12.40 -1.24 -30.14
CA TYR A 5 -12.87 -1.17 -28.76
C TYR A 5 -13.29 0.27 -28.40
N ASP A 6 -14.22 0.40 -27.48
CA ASP A 6 -14.51 1.70 -26.85
C ASP A 6 -13.40 2.08 -25.87
N LEU A 7 -12.85 1.07 -25.18
CA LEU A 7 -11.79 1.24 -24.19
C LEU A 7 -10.79 0.07 -24.22
N VAL A 8 -9.50 0.41 -24.26
CA VAL A 8 -8.41 -0.56 -23.98
C VAL A 8 -7.64 -0.10 -22.75
N ILE A 9 -7.39 -1.03 -21.82
CA ILE A 9 -6.68 -0.76 -20.57
C ILE A 9 -5.32 -1.50 -20.60
N LEU A 10 -4.24 -0.75 -20.40
CA LEU A 10 -2.90 -1.29 -20.28
C LEU A 10 -2.54 -1.55 -18.81
N GLY A 11 -2.57 -2.81 -18.40
CA GLY A 11 -2.31 -3.27 -17.04
C GLY A 11 -3.57 -3.77 -16.34
N GLY A 12 -3.50 -5.01 -15.87
CA GLY A 12 -4.58 -5.74 -15.18
C GLY A 12 -4.49 -5.71 -13.67
N GLY A 13 -3.80 -4.71 -13.10
CA GLY A 13 -3.75 -4.45 -11.66
C GLY A 13 -5.10 -3.96 -11.11
N THR A 14 -5.12 -3.58 -9.82
CA THR A 14 -6.37 -3.22 -9.11
C THR A 14 -7.11 -2.07 -9.80
N GLY A 15 -6.42 -1.03 -10.22
CA GLY A 15 -7.03 0.06 -11.00
C GLY A 15 -7.57 -0.43 -12.35
N GLY A 16 -6.75 -1.21 -13.08
CA GLY A 16 -7.10 -1.64 -14.43
C GLY A 16 -8.29 -2.61 -14.48
N TYR A 17 -8.31 -3.67 -13.65
CA TYR A 17 -9.45 -4.60 -13.70
C TYR A 17 -10.75 -3.98 -13.14
N VAL A 18 -10.66 -3.07 -12.15
CA VAL A 18 -11.84 -2.35 -11.64
C VAL A 18 -12.39 -1.39 -12.70
N ALA A 19 -11.51 -0.65 -13.38
CA ALA A 19 -11.89 0.20 -14.51
C ALA A 19 -12.57 -0.62 -15.63
N ALA A 20 -12.01 -1.79 -15.99
CA ALA A 20 -12.59 -2.68 -16.99
C ALA A 20 -14.00 -3.16 -16.61
N ILE A 21 -14.21 -3.54 -15.36
CA ILE A 21 -15.53 -3.94 -14.86
C ILE A 21 -16.51 -2.76 -14.93
N ARG A 22 -16.08 -1.56 -14.48
CA ARG A 22 -16.94 -0.36 -14.54
C ARG A 22 -17.31 -0.01 -15.97
N ALA A 23 -16.36 -0.06 -16.90
CA ALA A 23 -16.60 0.18 -18.32
C ALA A 23 -17.63 -0.82 -18.91
N SER A 24 -17.47 -2.10 -18.60
CA SER A 24 -18.45 -3.13 -18.99
C SER A 24 -19.85 -2.87 -18.42
N GLN A 25 -19.97 -2.45 -17.15
CA GLN A 25 -21.25 -2.09 -16.53
C GLN A 25 -21.94 -0.91 -17.25
N LEU A 26 -21.16 0.00 -17.83
CA LEU A 26 -21.65 1.13 -18.63
C LEU A 26 -21.89 0.75 -20.10
N GLY A 27 -21.67 -0.51 -20.49
CA GLY A 27 -21.91 -1.02 -21.83
C GLY A 27 -20.80 -0.75 -22.86
N LEU A 28 -19.61 -0.33 -22.41
CA LEU A 28 -18.46 -0.12 -23.28
C LEU A 28 -17.83 -1.45 -23.68
N LYS A 29 -17.53 -1.65 -24.97
CA LYS A 29 -16.72 -2.78 -25.45
C LYS A 29 -15.29 -2.57 -24.97
N THR A 30 -14.83 -3.44 -24.05
CA THR A 30 -13.60 -3.22 -23.29
C THR A 30 -12.62 -4.37 -23.47
N ALA A 31 -11.34 -4.04 -23.65
CA ALA A 31 -10.23 -4.99 -23.56
C ALA A 31 -9.23 -4.55 -22.49
N ILE A 32 -8.55 -5.54 -21.91
CA ILE A 32 -7.45 -5.36 -20.96
C ILE A 32 -6.22 -6.11 -21.47
N VAL A 33 -5.07 -5.45 -21.45
CA VAL A 33 -3.78 -6.04 -21.82
C VAL A 33 -2.93 -6.18 -20.56
N GLU A 34 -2.55 -7.41 -20.21
CA GLU A 34 -1.75 -7.69 -19.02
C GLU A 34 -0.55 -8.59 -19.37
N LYS A 35 0.65 -8.10 -19.04
CA LYS A 35 1.90 -8.85 -19.29
C LYS A 35 2.12 -10.04 -18.35
N GLY A 36 1.50 -9.99 -17.17
CA GLY A 36 1.62 -11.00 -16.13
C GLY A 36 0.28 -11.67 -15.85
N LYS A 37 -0.14 -11.62 -14.59
CA LYS A 37 -1.42 -12.17 -14.13
C LYS A 37 -2.37 -11.05 -13.74
N LEU A 38 -3.65 -11.18 -14.09
CA LEU A 38 -4.71 -10.29 -13.63
C LEU A 38 -4.71 -10.17 -12.10
N GLY A 39 -4.90 -8.95 -11.58
CA GLY A 39 -4.82 -8.61 -10.17
C GLY A 39 -3.55 -7.82 -9.81
N GLY A 40 -2.52 -7.86 -10.67
CA GLY A 40 -1.32 -7.02 -10.59
C GLY A 40 -0.53 -7.16 -9.28
N THR A 41 0.18 -6.10 -8.93
CA THR A 41 1.05 -6.07 -7.74
C THR A 41 0.30 -6.38 -6.46
N CYS A 42 -0.84 -5.76 -6.21
CA CYS A 42 -1.58 -5.94 -4.96
C CYS A 42 -1.93 -7.42 -4.69
N LEU A 43 -2.42 -8.13 -5.71
CA LEU A 43 -2.85 -9.52 -5.58
C LEU A 43 -1.68 -10.51 -5.55
N HIS A 44 -0.62 -10.26 -6.32
CA HIS A 44 0.43 -11.26 -6.52
C HIS A 44 1.75 -10.95 -5.81
N LYS A 45 2.07 -9.65 -5.61
CA LYS A 45 3.39 -9.18 -5.14
C LYS A 45 3.31 -8.08 -4.08
N GLY A 46 2.15 -7.92 -3.42
CA GLY A 46 1.93 -6.82 -2.46
C GLY A 46 0.94 -7.17 -1.38
N CYS A 47 -0.21 -6.49 -1.39
CA CYS A 47 -1.19 -6.49 -0.30
C CYS A 47 -1.58 -7.89 0.17
N ILE A 48 -2.09 -8.72 -0.72
CA ILE A 48 -2.69 -10.01 -0.34
C ILE A 48 -1.64 -11.00 0.18
N PRO A 49 -0.54 -11.29 -0.54
CA PRO A 49 0.44 -12.23 -0.04
C PRO A 49 1.13 -11.73 1.23
N SER A 50 1.43 -10.43 1.36
CA SER A 50 2.04 -9.88 2.58
C SER A 50 1.11 -10.02 3.79
N LYS A 51 -0.19 -9.69 3.65
CA LYS A 51 -1.16 -9.81 4.74
C LYS A 51 -1.43 -11.28 5.11
N ALA A 52 -1.35 -12.19 4.15
CA ALA A 52 -1.42 -13.63 4.44
C ALA A 52 -0.23 -14.12 5.29
N LEU A 53 0.98 -13.61 5.00
CA LEU A 53 2.18 -13.91 5.77
C LEU A 53 2.14 -13.24 7.16
N LEU A 54 1.77 -11.95 7.23
CA LEU A 54 1.61 -11.21 8.49
C LEU A 54 0.64 -11.92 9.44
N ARG A 55 -0.51 -12.37 8.93
CA ARG A 55 -1.47 -13.14 9.75
C ARG A 55 -0.88 -14.46 10.27
N SER A 56 -0.08 -15.15 9.48
CA SER A 56 0.57 -16.38 9.94
C SER A 56 1.62 -16.11 11.01
N ALA A 57 2.36 -15.00 10.91
CA ALA A 57 3.34 -14.56 11.90
C ALA A 57 2.66 -14.16 13.22
N GLU A 58 1.55 -13.41 13.13
CA GLU A 58 0.72 -13.03 14.29
C GLU A 58 0.18 -14.27 15.03
N VAL A 59 -0.37 -15.26 14.31
CA VAL A 59 -0.85 -16.51 14.91
C VAL A 59 0.27 -17.25 15.60
N TYR A 60 1.45 -17.30 15.00
CA TYR A 60 2.62 -17.93 15.63
C TYR A 60 3.07 -17.18 16.88
N SER A 61 3.15 -15.86 16.85
CA SER A 61 3.48 -15.02 18.01
C SER A 61 2.47 -15.19 19.14
N THR A 62 1.17 -15.23 18.82
CA THR A 62 0.09 -15.48 19.79
C THR A 62 0.21 -16.88 20.41
N ALA A 63 0.46 -17.90 19.58
CA ALA A 63 0.64 -19.27 20.06
C ALA A 63 1.82 -19.39 21.04
N LYS A 64 2.91 -18.65 20.81
CA LYS A 64 4.06 -18.59 21.75
C LYS A 64 3.71 -17.93 23.08
N ARG A 65 2.71 -17.05 23.10
CA ARG A 65 2.23 -16.38 24.33
C ARG A 65 0.95 -17.03 24.89
N SER A 66 0.64 -18.27 24.50
CA SER A 66 -0.59 -18.97 24.87
C SER A 66 -0.80 -19.09 26.38
N GLU A 67 0.28 -19.13 27.19
CA GLU A 67 0.22 -19.14 28.64
C GLU A 67 -0.49 -17.91 29.23
N GLU A 68 -0.41 -16.74 28.58
CA GLU A 68 -1.14 -15.52 28.97
C GLU A 68 -2.66 -15.73 28.94
N PHE A 69 -3.11 -16.70 28.12
CA PHE A 69 -4.53 -17.08 27.97
C PHE A 69 -4.88 -18.36 28.74
N GLY A 70 -3.98 -18.86 29.60
CA GLY A 70 -4.18 -20.09 30.36
C GLY A 70 -4.08 -21.36 29.52
N ILE A 71 -3.49 -21.30 28.32
CA ILE A 71 -3.34 -22.42 27.40
C ILE A 71 -1.88 -22.90 27.43
N ASN A 72 -1.68 -24.11 27.92
CA ASN A 72 -0.36 -24.75 27.91
C ASN A 72 -0.14 -25.41 26.56
N THR A 73 0.92 -25.01 25.86
CA THR A 73 1.39 -25.67 24.64
C THR A 73 2.79 -26.23 24.88
N SER A 74 3.06 -27.42 24.33
CA SER A 74 4.43 -27.88 24.13
C SER A 74 5.09 -27.07 23.02
N ASP A 75 6.14 -27.56 22.38
CA ASP A 75 6.88 -26.82 21.36
C ASP A 75 6.02 -26.22 20.24
N VAL A 76 6.00 -24.89 20.18
CA VAL A 76 5.37 -24.16 19.06
C VAL A 76 6.41 -23.90 17.99
N THR A 77 6.28 -24.55 16.84
CA THR A 77 7.20 -24.45 15.70
C THR A 77 6.53 -23.94 14.46
N VAL A 78 7.31 -23.30 13.56
CA VAL A 78 6.81 -22.84 12.25
C VAL A 78 7.17 -23.84 11.16
N ASN A 79 6.18 -24.27 10.39
CA ASN A 79 6.40 -24.91 9.10
C ASN A 79 6.23 -23.85 8.00
N PHE A 80 7.35 -23.23 7.62
CA PHE A 80 7.30 -22.10 6.69
C PHE A 80 6.83 -22.50 5.29
N VAL A 81 7.07 -23.74 4.86
CA VAL A 81 6.54 -24.28 3.59
C VAL A 81 5.01 -24.24 3.60
N LYS A 82 4.36 -24.66 4.68
CA LYS A 82 2.90 -24.59 4.81
C LYS A 82 2.38 -23.15 4.90
N VAL A 83 3.15 -22.23 5.47
CA VAL A 83 2.83 -20.79 5.47
C VAL A 83 2.79 -20.27 4.03
N GLN A 84 3.79 -20.62 3.22
CA GLN A 84 3.85 -20.26 1.80
C GLN A 84 2.71 -20.91 0.97
N GLU A 85 2.43 -22.19 1.20
CA GLU A 85 1.30 -22.88 0.55
C GLU A 85 -0.04 -22.19 0.85
N ARG A 86 -0.27 -21.82 2.13
CA ARG A 86 -1.47 -21.07 2.53
C ARG A 86 -1.58 -19.73 1.79
N LYS A 87 -0.50 -18.96 1.75
CA LYS A 87 -0.42 -17.68 1.01
C LYS A 87 -0.76 -17.89 -0.47
N ASN A 88 -0.13 -18.86 -1.12
CA ASN A 88 -0.34 -19.14 -2.53
C ASN A 88 -1.81 -19.53 -2.82
N LYS A 89 -2.40 -20.37 -1.97
CA LYS A 89 -3.82 -20.76 -2.11
C LYS A 89 -4.77 -19.56 -2.03
N ILE A 90 -4.51 -18.59 -1.15
CA ILE A 90 -5.32 -17.36 -1.03
C ILE A 90 -5.20 -16.54 -2.32
N VAL A 91 -3.97 -16.32 -2.80
CA VAL A 91 -3.69 -15.58 -4.03
C VAL A 91 -4.38 -16.24 -5.23
N ASP A 92 -4.25 -17.55 -5.39
CA ASP A 92 -4.87 -18.30 -6.49
C ASP A 92 -6.40 -18.24 -6.45
N THR A 93 -6.99 -18.29 -5.25
CA THR A 93 -8.44 -18.18 -5.08
C THR A 93 -8.95 -16.81 -5.56
N LEU A 94 -8.29 -15.74 -5.15
CA LEU A 94 -8.67 -14.38 -5.55
C LEU A 94 -8.38 -14.12 -7.03
N HIS A 95 -7.28 -14.64 -7.57
CA HIS A 95 -6.98 -14.55 -9.00
C HIS A 95 -8.08 -15.18 -9.87
N LYS A 96 -8.54 -16.38 -9.51
CA LYS A 96 -9.68 -17.02 -10.18
C LYS A 96 -10.96 -16.18 -10.09
N GLY A 97 -11.15 -15.48 -8.96
CA GLY A 97 -12.25 -14.53 -8.81
C GLY A 97 -12.16 -13.38 -9.82
N VAL A 98 -11.00 -12.75 -9.98
CA VAL A 98 -10.80 -11.68 -10.98
C VAL A 98 -11.02 -12.21 -12.40
N GLN A 99 -10.50 -13.38 -12.74
CA GLN A 99 -10.73 -14.01 -14.06
C GLN A 99 -12.24 -14.26 -14.31
N HIS A 100 -12.97 -14.68 -13.29
CA HIS A 100 -14.43 -14.87 -13.39
C HIS A 100 -15.15 -13.55 -13.68
N LEU A 101 -14.76 -12.46 -12.99
CA LEU A 101 -15.33 -11.14 -13.21
C LEU A 101 -15.08 -10.63 -14.65
N MET A 102 -13.90 -10.87 -15.22
CA MET A 102 -13.61 -10.53 -16.62
C MET A 102 -14.56 -11.28 -17.57
N LYS A 103 -14.74 -12.59 -17.37
CA LYS A 103 -15.67 -13.40 -18.18
C LYS A 103 -17.13 -12.93 -18.04
N GLN A 104 -17.56 -12.64 -16.82
CA GLN A 104 -18.91 -12.14 -16.55
C GLN A 104 -19.17 -10.79 -17.23
N GLY A 105 -18.19 -9.88 -17.20
CA GLY A 105 -18.24 -8.59 -17.88
C GLY A 105 -18.01 -8.67 -19.39
N LYS A 106 -17.75 -9.84 -19.96
CA LYS A 106 -17.38 -10.01 -21.39
C LYS A 106 -16.22 -9.09 -21.80
N ILE A 107 -15.26 -8.96 -20.91
CA ILE A 107 -14.05 -8.16 -21.11
C ILE A 107 -13.01 -9.05 -21.77
N ASP A 108 -12.50 -8.61 -22.93
CA ASP A 108 -11.45 -9.36 -23.63
C ASP A 108 -10.11 -9.17 -22.93
N VAL A 109 -9.42 -10.27 -22.64
CA VAL A 109 -8.13 -10.28 -21.93
C VAL A 109 -7.03 -10.73 -22.88
N TYR A 110 -6.08 -9.83 -23.12
CA TYR A 110 -4.87 -10.09 -23.91
C TYR A 110 -3.68 -10.30 -22.98
N GLU A 111 -3.16 -11.52 -22.97
CA GLU A 111 -1.95 -11.85 -22.17
C GLU A 111 -0.70 -11.51 -22.98
N GLY A 112 -0.17 -10.31 -22.75
CA GLY A 112 0.95 -9.80 -23.55
C GLY A 112 1.42 -8.41 -23.09
N ILE A 113 2.42 -7.89 -23.79
CA ILE A 113 2.98 -6.56 -23.57
C ILE A 113 2.32 -5.59 -24.55
N GLY A 114 1.50 -4.68 -24.01
CA GLY A 114 0.84 -3.62 -24.76
C GLY A 114 1.72 -2.41 -24.92
N ARG A 115 1.75 -1.85 -26.15
CA ARG A 115 2.48 -0.64 -26.49
C ARG A 115 1.60 0.33 -27.28
N ILE A 116 1.56 1.59 -26.87
CA ILE A 116 0.87 2.68 -27.58
C ILE A 116 1.69 3.04 -28.82
N LEU A 117 1.03 3.03 -29.96
CA LEU A 117 1.62 3.46 -31.24
C LEU A 117 1.30 4.94 -31.50
N GLY A 118 2.23 5.61 -32.16
CA GLY A 118 2.07 6.97 -32.64
C GLY A 118 1.07 7.10 -33.78
N PRO A 119 0.83 8.34 -34.26
CA PRO A 119 -0.02 8.59 -35.43
C PRO A 119 0.44 7.83 -36.66
N SER A 120 -0.50 7.39 -37.48
CA SER A 120 -0.24 6.73 -38.75
C SER A 120 -1.20 7.23 -39.82
N ILE A 121 -0.96 6.83 -41.08
CA ILE A 121 -1.90 7.17 -42.19
C ILE A 121 -3.29 6.56 -42.01
N PHE A 122 -3.41 5.49 -41.20
CA PHE A 122 -4.67 4.82 -40.90
C PHE A 122 -5.28 5.27 -39.57
N SER A 123 -4.49 5.88 -38.67
CA SER A 123 -4.95 6.44 -37.40
C SER A 123 -4.18 7.75 -37.16
N PRO A 124 -4.76 8.90 -37.48
CA PRO A 124 -4.10 10.20 -37.41
C PRO A 124 -3.82 10.67 -35.94
N MET A 125 -4.43 10.03 -34.95
CA MET A 125 -4.13 10.23 -33.52
C MET A 125 -3.33 9.06 -32.96
N PRO A 126 -2.46 9.28 -31.98
CA PRO A 126 -1.81 8.18 -31.26
C PRO A 126 -2.87 7.38 -30.50
N GLY A 127 -2.57 6.14 -30.06
CA GLY A 127 -3.48 5.39 -29.21
C GLY A 127 -3.84 3.98 -29.71
N THR A 128 -3.52 3.63 -30.97
CA THR A 128 -3.55 2.23 -31.38
C THR A 128 -2.61 1.41 -30.50
N ILE A 129 -3.06 0.27 -30.02
CA ILE A 129 -2.27 -0.61 -29.14
C ILE A 129 -1.76 -1.81 -29.95
N SER A 130 -0.45 -1.99 -29.96
CA SER A 130 0.18 -3.22 -30.39
C SER A 130 0.41 -4.11 -29.19
N VAL A 131 -0.04 -5.37 -29.24
CA VAL A 131 0.14 -6.34 -28.16
C VAL A 131 1.08 -7.43 -28.63
N GLU A 132 2.25 -7.51 -28.00
CA GLU A 132 3.16 -8.63 -28.14
C GLU A 132 2.68 -9.76 -27.23
N MET A 133 2.18 -10.83 -27.85
CA MET A 133 1.53 -11.93 -27.13
C MET A 133 2.53 -12.82 -26.39
N ASN A 134 2.28 -13.15 -25.13
CA ASN A 134 3.16 -14.01 -24.31
C ASN A 134 3.32 -15.43 -24.85
N ASN A 135 2.37 -15.91 -25.65
CA ASN A 135 2.40 -17.26 -26.24
C ASN A 135 3.22 -17.35 -27.55
N GLY A 136 3.82 -16.22 -27.99
CA GLY A 136 4.64 -16.16 -29.21
C GLY A 136 3.86 -16.19 -30.52
N THR A 137 2.54 -16.00 -30.50
CA THR A 137 1.73 -15.78 -31.70
C THR A 137 2.04 -14.41 -32.33
N GLU A 138 1.48 -14.13 -33.51
CA GLU A 138 1.57 -12.82 -34.15
C GLU A 138 1.01 -11.73 -33.20
N ASN A 139 1.60 -10.52 -33.31
CA ASN A 139 1.14 -9.37 -32.55
C ASN A 139 -0.30 -9.02 -32.89
N GLU A 140 -1.08 -8.73 -31.86
CA GLU A 140 -2.45 -8.24 -32.03
C GLU A 140 -2.48 -6.71 -32.10
N MET A 141 -3.41 -6.18 -32.88
CA MET A 141 -3.60 -4.74 -33.05
C MET A 141 -4.99 -4.35 -32.56
N LEU A 142 -5.05 -3.52 -31.53
CA LEU A 142 -6.30 -3.02 -30.95
C LEU A 142 -6.48 -1.55 -31.30
N ILE A 143 -7.66 -1.18 -31.78
CA ILE A 143 -8.01 0.19 -32.14
C ILE A 143 -9.04 0.71 -31.13
N PRO A 144 -8.60 1.33 -30.03
CA PRO A 144 -9.50 1.89 -29.02
C PRO A 144 -9.93 3.29 -29.36
N LYS A 145 -11.15 3.69 -28.93
CA LYS A 145 -11.56 5.09 -28.85
C LYS A 145 -10.87 5.81 -27.70
N ASN A 146 -10.66 5.11 -26.57
CA ASN A 146 -9.97 5.62 -25.40
C ASN A 146 -8.99 4.56 -24.84
N VAL A 147 -7.93 5.02 -24.20
CA VAL A 147 -6.92 4.18 -23.53
C VAL A 147 -6.82 4.58 -22.06
N ILE A 148 -6.71 3.61 -21.17
CA ILE A 148 -6.28 3.83 -19.79
C ILE A 148 -4.93 3.15 -19.56
N VAL A 149 -3.92 3.93 -19.16
CA VAL A 149 -2.61 3.43 -18.72
C VAL A 149 -2.67 3.12 -17.23
N ALA A 150 -2.64 1.83 -16.87
CA ALA A 150 -2.72 1.31 -15.50
C ALA A 150 -1.55 0.35 -15.21
N THR A 151 -0.37 0.68 -15.74
CA THR A 151 0.83 -0.18 -15.71
C THR A 151 1.50 -0.28 -14.34
N GLY A 152 1.06 0.54 -13.38
CA GLY A 152 1.45 0.46 -11.98
C GLY A 152 2.92 0.83 -11.72
N SER A 153 3.53 0.15 -10.76
CA SER A 153 4.89 0.42 -10.29
C SER A 153 5.64 -0.87 -9.97
N ARG A 154 6.94 -0.71 -9.74
CA ARG A 154 7.86 -1.76 -9.28
C ARG A 154 8.68 -1.28 -8.08
N PRO A 155 9.29 -2.17 -7.29
CA PRO A 155 10.22 -1.77 -6.24
C PRO A 155 11.37 -0.91 -6.81
N ARG A 156 11.69 0.16 -6.07
CA ARG A 156 12.86 1.00 -6.37
C ARG A 156 14.10 0.38 -5.75
N THR A 157 15.20 0.40 -6.49
CA THR A 157 16.51 -0.03 -6.00
C THR A 157 17.41 1.17 -5.73
N LEU A 158 18.52 0.94 -5.03
CA LEU A 158 19.58 1.91 -4.86
C LEU A 158 20.77 1.52 -5.75
N PRO A 159 21.45 2.47 -6.39
CA PRO A 159 22.68 2.20 -7.12
C PRO A 159 23.69 1.48 -6.21
N GLY A 160 24.29 0.39 -6.69
CA GLY A 160 25.21 -0.44 -5.92
C GLY A 160 24.54 -1.50 -5.01
N LEU A 161 23.21 -1.52 -4.91
CA LEU A 161 22.46 -2.61 -4.29
C LEU A 161 21.70 -3.38 -5.37
N GLU A 162 22.43 -4.14 -6.18
CA GLU A 162 21.84 -4.96 -7.22
C GLU A 162 21.11 -6.16 -6.62
N ILE A 163 19.86 -6.33 -7.04
CA ILE A 163 19.00 -7.44 -6.60
C ILE A 163 19.48 -8.72 -7.25
N ASP A 164 19.85 -9.70 -6.45
CA ASP A 164 20.32 -11.01 -6.91
C ASP A 164 19.39 -12.16 -6.53
N GLY A 165 18.31 -11.86 -5.79
CA GLY A 165 17.33 -12.84 -5.35
C GLY A 165 17.82 -13.80 -4.26
N LYS A 166 19.05 -13.66 -3.79
CA LYS A 166 19.66 -14.50 -2.77
C LYS A 166 20.13 -13.72 -1.56
N TYR A 167 21.04 -12.77 -1.74
CA TYR A 167 21.62 -11.95 -0.68
C TYR A 167 20.95 -10.59 -0.59
N VAL A 168 20.61 -10.00 -1.74
CA VAL A 168 19.94 -8.71 -1.84
C VAL A 168 18.61 -8.94 -2.55
N ILE A 169 17.53 -8.63 -1.85
CA ILE A 169 16.16 -8.87 -2.30
C ILE A 169 15.31 -7.60 -2.17
N THR A 170 14.22 -7.54 -2.90
CA THR A 170 13.12 -6.58 -2.67
C THR A 170 11.95 -7.28 -1.99
N SER A 171 10.86 -6.54 -1.79
CA SER A 171 9.59 -7.13 -1.33
C SER A 171 9.05 -8.22 -2.26
N ASP A 172 9.37 -8.15 -3.57
CA ASP A 172 8.89 -9.12 -4.55
C ASP A 172 9.53 -10.50 -4.31
N GLU A 173 10.87 -10.56 -4.18
CA GLU A 173 11.61 -11.79 -3.90
C GLU A 173 11.32 -12.31 -2.49
N ALA A 174 11.17 -11.39 -1.52
CA ALA A 174 10.88 -11.76 -0.13
C ALA A 174 9.57 -12.56 0.03
N LEU A 175 8.56 -12.29 -0.81
CA LEU A 175 7.32 -13.08 -0.84
C LEU A 175 7.51 -14.52 -1.29
N GLY A 176 8.62 -14.81 -1.99
CA GLY A 176 8.97 -16.13 -2.50
C GLY A 176 10.00 -16.90 -1.66
N LEU A 177 10.41 -16.40 -0.50
CA LEU A 177 11.38 -17.07 0.37
C LEU A 177 10.94 -18.52 0.66
N GLU A 178 11.84 -19.47 0.50
CA GLU A 178 11.59 -20.89 0.80
C GLU A 178 11.80 -21.21 2.28
N SER A 179 12.64 -20.43 2.96
CA SER A 179 12.93 -20.53 4.39
C SER A 179 13.09 -19.14 5.00
N LEU A 180 12.90 -19.04 6.31
CA LEU A 180 13.18 -17.83 7.06
C LEU A 180 14.69 -17.67 7.24
N PRO A 181 15.26 -16.48 6.96
CA PRO A 181 16.67 -16.22 7.30
C PRO A 181 16.85 -16.12 8.81
N SER A 182 18.04 -16.37 9.30
CA SER A 182 18.38 -16.18 10.72
C SER A 182 18.44 -14.69 11.09
N SER A 183 18.84 -13.84 10.14
CA SER A 183 18.96 -12.41 10.33
C SER A 183 18.78 -11.65 9.01
N ILE A 184 18.26 -10.41 9.07
CA ILE A 184 18.04 -9.56 7.90
C ILE A 184 18.32 -8.10 8.22
N ILE A 185 18.92 -7.41 7.24
CA ILE A 185 18.97 -5.95 7.19
C ILE A 185 17.88 -5.46 6.26
N ILE A 186 17.05 -4.53 6.71
CA ILE A 186 16.02 -3.86 5.89
C ILE A 186 16.47 -2.43 5.67
N VAL A 187 16.70 -2.06 4.42
CA VAL A 187 17.03 -0.69 4.01
C VAL A 187 15.75 0.02 3.61
N GLY A 188 15.35 1.01 4.44
CA GLY A 188 14.11 1.75 4.34
C GLY A 188 13.11 1.39 5.44
N GLY A 189 12.78 2.38 6.28
CA GLY A 189 11.81 2.29 7.39
C GLY A 189 10.43 2.84 7.04
N GLY A 190 10.07 2.87 5.76
CA GLY A 190 8.71 3.18 5.29
C GLY A 190 7.73 2.02 5.53
N VAL A 191 6.51 2.14 4.99
CA VAL A 191 5.42 1.17 5.20
C VAL A 191 5.85 -0.27 4.91
N ILE A 192 6.43 -0.52 3.72
CA ILE A 192 6.85 -1.86 3.30
C ILE A 192 7.93 -2.40 4.23
N GLY A 193 8.95 -1.60 4.55
CA GLY A 193 10.04 -2.03 5.42
C GLY A 193 9.57 -2.37 6.83
N ILE A 194 8.65 -1.60 7.39
CA ILE A 194 8.10 -1.84 8.74
C ILE A 194 7.15 -3.04 8.77
N GLU A 195 6.34 -3.28 7.72
CA GLU A 195 5.54 -4.51 7.62
C GLU A 195 6.44 -5.75 7.58
N TRP A 196 7.52 -5.74 6.76
CA TRP A 196 8.48 -6.84 6.72
C TRP A 196 9.26 -6.99 8.02
N ALA A 197 9.65 -5.89 8.67
CA ALA A 197 10.31 -5.94 9.98
C ALA A 197 9.40 -6.56 11.05
N SER A 198 8.11 -6.19 11.07
CA SER A 198 7.12 -6.78 11.97
C SER A 198 6.94 -8.28 11.72
N LEU A 199 6.68 -8.65 10.45
CA LEU A 199 6.48 -10.04 10.03
C LEU A 199 7.64 -10.94 10.42
N LEU A 200 8.86 -10.53 10.07
CA LEU A 200 10.04 -11.35 10.29
C LEU A 200 10.41 -11.44 11.76
N SER A 201 10.26 -10.33 12.52
CA SER A 201 10.50 -10.36 13.98
C SER A 201 9.49 -11.26 14.71
N ASP A 202 8.23 -11.29 14.28
CA ASP A 202 7.21 -12.18 14.83
C ASP A 202 7.52 -13.67 14.57
N PHE A 203 8.18 -13.98 13.45
CA PHE A 203 8.75 -15.31 13.19
C PHE A 203 10.06 -15.61 13.91
N GLY A 204 10.64 -14.63 14.61
CA GLY A 204 11.87 -14.81 15.40
C GLY A 204 13.16 -14.53 14.64
N VAL A 205 13.11 -13.88 13.50
CA VAL A 205 14.28 -13.43 12.74
C VAL A 205 14.93 -12.22 13.43
N ASP A 206 16.27 -12.15 13.48
CA ASP A 206 16.99 -10.95 13.96
C ASP A 206 16.94 -9.84 12.90
N VAL A 207 16.17 -8.78 13.17
CA VAL A 207 15.88 -7.71 12.21
C VAL A 207 16.59 -6.41 12.57
N THR A 208 17.31 -5.86 11.61
CA THR A 208 17.87 -4.50 11.67
C THR A 208 17.27 -3.65 10.55
N VAL A 209 16.63 -2.54 10.88
CA VAL A 209 16.11 -1.55 9.91
C VAL A 209 17.04 -0.35 9.89
N ILE A 210 17.48 0.05 8.70
CA ILE A 210 18.31 1.25 8.46
C ILE A 210 17.47 2.24 7.66
N GLU A 211 17.16 3.39 8.27
CA GLU A 211 16.31 4.43 7.69
C GLU A 211 17.09 5.73 7.54
N TYR A 212 16.98 6.34 6.36
CA TYR A 212 17.63 7.62 6.04
C TYR A 212 16.99 8.80 6.80
N ALA A 213 15.67 8.81 6.92
CA ALA A 213 14.97 9.84 7.67
C ALA A 213 15.25 9.72 9.19
N ASP A 214 14.96 10.78 9.92
CA ASP A 214 15.12 10.84 11.37
C ASP A 214 14.17 9.92 12.16
N ARG A 215 13.11 9.43 11.49
CA ARG A 215 12.09 8.54 12.06
C ARG A 215 11.60 7.50 11.02
N ILE A 216 11.10 6.38 11.51
CA ILE A 216 10.40 5.38 10.68
C ILE A 216 9.00 5.88 10.30
N ILE A 217 8.39 5.31 9.23
CA ILE A 217 7.08 5.72 8.70
C ILE A 217 6.91 7.25 8.68
N PRO A 218 7.82 7.99 8.02
CA PRO A 218 7.90 9.45 8.15
C PRO A 218 6.68 10.20 7.61
N THR A 219 5.84 9.54 6.82
CA THR A 219 4.58 10.08 6.26
C THR A 219 3.45 10.10 7.28
N GLU A 220 3.56 9.32 8.35
CA GLU A 220 2.55 9.26 9.41
C GLU A 220 2.75 10.36 10.46
N ASP A 221 1.72 10.60 11.28
CA ASP A 221 1.81 11.54 12.40
C ASP A 221 3.01 11.21 13.29
N LYS A 222 3.67 12.24 13.80
CA LYS A 222 4.91 12.14 14.56
C LYS A 222 4.77 11.29 15.83
N GLU A 223 3.63 11.37 16.51
CA GLU A 223 3.38 10.55 17.69
C GLU A 223 3.14 9.08 17.34
N ILE A 224 2.48 8.80 16.21
CA ILE A 224 2.32 7.45 15.65
C ILE A 224 3.69 6.85 15.34
N SER A 225 4.55 7.59 14.61
CA SER A 225 5.91 7.16 14.31
C SER A 225 6.71 6.86 15.57
N LYS A 226 6.64 7.74 16.58
CA LYS A 226 7.35 7.57 17.86
C LYS A 226 6.86 6.33 18.61
N GLU A 227 5.56 6.09 18.65
CA GLU A 227 4.99 4.92 19.33
C GLU A 227 5.33 3.63 18.60
N MET A 228 5.22 3.61 17.27
CA MET A 228 5.67 2.48 16.45
C MET A 228 7.14 2.16 16.70
N GLN A 229 8.00 3.16 16.75
CA GLN A 229 9.42 2.98 17.03
C GLN A 229 9.67 2.37 18.41
N ARG A 230 8.91 2.80 19.43
CA ARG A 230 8.96 2.24 20.79
C ARG A 230 8.55 0.77 20.80
N LEU A 231 7.45 0.43 20.10
CA LEU A 231 6.88 -0.92 20.10
C LEU A 231 7.73 -1.90 19.28
N MET A 232 8.25 -1.48 18.13
CA MET A 232 9.17 -2.29 17.34
C MET A 232 10.47 -2.61 18.11
N LYS A 233 11.02 -1.63 18.85
CA LYS A 233 12.17 -1.88 19.75
C LYS A 233 11.83 -2.85 20.87
N LYS A 234 10.62 -2.76 21.46
CA LYS A 234 10.13 -3.70 22.47
C LYS A 234 10.08 -5.14 21.92
N LYS A 235 9.78 -5.31 20.62
CA LYS A 235 9.81 -6.61 19.90
C LYS A 235 11.23 -7.08 19.53
N GLY A 236 12.28 -6.32 19.84
CA GLY A 236 13.66 -6.66 19.55
C GLY A 236 14.20 -6.17 18.20
N VAL A 237 13.40 -5.45 17.42
CA VAL A 237 13.86 -4.88 16.14
C VAL A 237 14.88 -3.76 16.39
N LYS A 238 16.04 -3.86 15.74
CA LYS A 238 17.08 -2.82 15.80
C LYS A 238 16.76 -1.74 14.80
N LEU A 239 16.37 -0.54 15.25
CA LEU A 239 16.03 0.61 14.42
C LEU A 239 17.15 1.63 14.42
N ILE A 240 17.70 1.92 13.24
CA ILE A 240 18.77 2.88 13.01
C ILE A 240 18.22 3.96 12.08
N THR A 241 17.88 5.12 12.64
CA THR A 241 17.32 6.27 11.90
C THR A 241 18.38 7.36 11.71
N GLY A 242 18.16 8.27 10.75
CA GLY A 242 19.15 9.28 10.35
C GLY A 242 20.42 8.64 9.80
N ALA A 243 20.30 7.53 9.10
CA ALA A 243 21.41 6.70 8.65
C ALA A 243 21.42 6.57 7.12
N LYS A 244 22.49 7.00 6.48
CA LYS A 244 22.70 6.87 5.04
C LYS A 244 23.45 5.59 4.73
N VAL A 245 22.80 4.63 4.07
CA VAL A 245 23.46 3.41 3.61
C VAL A 245 24.51 3.74 2.55
N LEU A 246 25.69 3.15 2.70
CA LEU A 246 26.82 3.25 1.79
C LEU A 246 26.86 1.99 0.91
N SER A 247 26.13 2.02 -0.19
CA SER A 247 25.92 0.84 -1.04
C SER A 247 27.22 0.26 -1.63
N GLU A 248 28.22 1.11 -1.85
CA GLU A 248 29.56 0.75 -2.30
C GLU A 248 30.33 -0.13 -1.30
N THR A 249 29.88 -0.20 -0.06
CA THR A 249 30.51 -1.05 0.99
C THR A 249 29.89 -2.45 1.07
N LEU A 250 28.93 -2.78 0.20
CA LEU A 250 28.28 -4.08 0.21
C LEU A 250 29.27 -5.20 -0.13
N VAL A 251 29.41 -6.13 0.77
CA VAL A 251 30.16 -7.37 0.58
C VAL A 251 29.21 -8.55 0.72
N LYS A 252 29.29 -9.50 -0.20
CA LYS A 252 28.51 -10.75 -0.22
C LYS A 252 29.46 -11.94 0.00
N GLY A 253 29.08 -12.88 0.87
CA GLY A 253 29.87 -14.09 1.20
C GLY A 253 28.98 -15.16 1.81
N GLU A 254 29.18 -15.52 3.07
CA GLU A 254 28.25 -16.37 3.84
C GLU A 254 26.97 -15.63 4.25
N GLY A 255 26.87 -14.34 3.96
CA GLY A 255 25.79 -13.42 4.18
C GLY A 255 26.12 -12.08 3.53
N VAL A 256 25.59 -11.00 4.09
CA VAL A 256 25.83 -9.63 3.65
C VAL A 256 26.48 -8.79 4.75
N THR A 257 27.44 -7.97 4.36
CA THR A 257 28.02 -6.93 5.20
C THR A 257 27.83 -5.59 4.48
N ILE A 258 27.29 -4.59 5.17
CA ILE A 258 27.07 -3.26 4.63
C ILE A 258 27.31 -2.20 5.69
N SER A 259 27.77 -1.03 5.30
CA SER A 259 27.95 0.10 6.21
C SER A 259 26.94 1.19 6.00
N ALA A 260 26.66 1.95 7.05
CA ALA A 260 25.89 3.19 6.97
C ALA A 260 26.62 4.31 7.71
N GLU A 261 26.47 5.53 7.20
CA GLU A 261 26.91 6.74 7.88
C GLU A 261 25.83 7.22 8.84
N ILE A 262 26.17 7.39 10.11
CA ILE A 262 25.30 7.84 11.18
C ILE A 262 25.97 9.01 11.89
N LYS A 263 25.43 10.22 11.77
CA LYS A 263 26.00 11.43 12.38
C LYS A 263 27.49 11.63 12.04
N GLY A 264 27.87 11.33 10.78
CA GLY A 264 29.26 11.48 10.30
C GLY A 264 30.19 10.33 10.65
N ALA A 265 29.72 9.30 11.37
CA ALA A 265 30.50 8.11 11.68
C ALA A 265 29.99 6.89 10.90
N GLN A 266 30.92 6.13 10.32
CA GLN A 266 30.57 4.89 9.61
C GLN A 266 30.40 3.73 10.62
N LYS A 267 29.29 2.99 10.46
CA LYS A 267 29.01 1.79 11.23
C LYS A 267 28.68 0.64 10.29
N THR A 268 29.24 -0.54 10.55
CA THR A 268 29.05 -1.76 9.74
C THR A 268 28.01 -2.67 10.37
N PHE A 269 27.20 -3.31 9.51
CA PHE A 269 26.13 -4.23 9.87
C PHE A 269 26.29 -5.53 9.06
N ASN A 270 25.95 -6.64 9.69
CA ASN A 270 26.01 -7.98 9.09
C ASN A 270 24.67 -8.68 9.26
N ALA A 271 24.26 -9.42 8.25
CA ALA A 271 23.08 -10.29 8.28
C ALA A 271 23.21 -11.40 7.22
N GLU A 272 22.29 -12.35 7.25
CA GLU A 272 22.19 -13.38 6.21
C GLU A 272 21.71 -12.79 4.90
N MET A 273 20.73 -11.84 4.95
CA MET A 273 20.13 -11.20 3.79
C MET A 273 19.96 -9.70 3.99
N LEU A 274 19.77 -8.99 2.87
CA LEU A 274 19.44 -7.57 2.83
C LEU A 274 18.19 -7.35 1.97
N LEU A 275 17.17 -6.70 2.55
CA LEU A 275 15.94 -6.33 1.85
C LEU A 275 15.96 -4.83 1.56
N VAL A 276 15.74 -4.44 0.29
CA VAL A 276 15.66 -3.05 -0.15
C VAL A 276 14.19 -2.64 -0.27
N SER A 277 13.77 -1.64 0.53
CA SER A 277 12.40 -1.13 0.59
C SER A 277 12.35 0.40 0.61
N VAL A 278 13.05 1.03 -0.35
CA VAL A 278 13.25 2.49 -0.45
C VAL A 278 12.21 3.19 -1.34
N GLY A 279 11.04 2.60 -1.47
CA GLY A 279 9.92 3.12 -2.26
C GLY A 279 9.69 2.37 -3.56
N ARG A 280 8.83 2.94 -4.42
CA ARG A 280 8.41 2.36 -5.69
C ARG A 280 8.67 3.32 -6.84
N GLN A 281 8.77 2.79 -8.05
CA GLN A 281 8.99 3.53 -9.28
C GLN A 281 7.90 3.18 -10.29
N ALA A 282 7.29 4.17 -10.93
CA ALA A 282 6.28 3.99 -11.96
C ALA A 282 6.80 3.20 -13.17
N ASN A 283 5.94 2.39 -13.77
CA ASN A 283 6.25 1.60 -14.96
C ASN A 283 5.85 2.37 -16.21
N VAL A 284 6.71 3.24 -16.68
CA VAL A 284 6.49 4.09 -17.86
C VAL A 284 7.31 3.68 -19.08
N GLU A 285 8.31 2.82 -18.89
CA GLU A 285 9.20 2.40 -19.96
C GLU A 285 8.57 1.31 -20.84
N GLY A 286 8.82 1.38 -22.15
CA GLY A 286 8.44 0.34 -23.12
C GLY A 286 6.96 0.26 -23.47
N ILE A 287 6.12 1.17 -22.93
CA ILE A 287 4.67 1.20 -23.20
C ILE A 287 4.28 2.19 -24.31
N GLY A 288 5.26 2.85 -24.96
CA GLY A 288 5.04 3.69 -26.11
C GLY A 288 4.69 5.14 -25.81
N ILE A 289 4.97 5.65 -24.60
CA ILE A 289 4.75 7.06 -24.20
C ILE A 289 5.54 8.00 -25.13
N GLU A 290 6.72 7.59 -25.56
CA GLU A 290 7.59 8.32 -26.48
C GLU A 290 6.96 8.60 -27.85
N ASN A 291 5.86 7.94 -28.20
CA ASN A 291 5.09 8.11 -29.43
C ASN A 291 3.92 9.09 -29.28
N THR A 292 3.80 9.75 -28.13
CA THR A 292 2.66 10.60 -27.73
C THR A 292 3.14 11.92 -27.13
N ASP A 293 2.22 12.84 -26.88
CA ASP A 293 2.49 14.08 -26.16
C ASP A 293 2.31 13.94 -24.62
N ILE A 294 2.21 12.72 -24.10
CA ILE A 294 2.07 12.44 -22.67
C ILE A 294 3.29 12.98 -21.93
N GLN A 295 3.04 13.74 -20.88
CA GLN A 295 4.08 14.36 -20.06
C GLN A 295 4.42 13.49 -18.84
N LEU A 296 5.70 13.47 -18.48
CA LEU A 296 6.20 12.85 -17.26
C LEU A 296 6.75 13.91 -16.31
N GLU A 297 6.37 13.83 -15.03
CA GLU A 297 6.98 14.58 -13.95
C GLU A 297 7.52 13.62 -12.89
N LYS A 298 8.81 13.76 -12.54
CA LYS A 298 9.51 12.88 -11.57
C LYS A 298 9.36 11.39 -11.87
N GLY A 299 9.20 11.04 -13.18
CA GLY A 299 9.05 9.66 -13.64
C GLY A 299 7.63 9.11 -13.59
N SER A 300 6.62 9.92 -13.27
CA SER A 300 5.19 9.54 -13.26
C SER A 300 4.44 10.29 -14.36
N ILE A 301 3.35 9.71 -14.87
CA ILE A 301 2.50 10.33 -15.88
C ILE A 301 1.71 11.47 -15.24
N VAL A 302 1.71 12.65 -15.92
CA VAL A 302 0.93 13.82 -15.49
C VAL A 302 -0.50 13.70 -16.01
N THR A 303 -1.48 13.90 -15.12
CA THR A 303 -2.91 13.90 -15.44
C THR A 303 -3.61 15.10 -14.86
N ASN A 304 -4.81 15.40 -15.38
CA ASN A 304 -5.74 16.35 -14.77
C ASN A 304 -6.57 15.66 -13.66
N GLU A 305 -7.53 16.38 -13.09
CA GLU A 305 -8.42 15.91 -12.01
C GLU A 305 -9.35 14.75 -12.43
N PHE A 306 -9.52 14.50 -13.73
CA PHE A 306 -10.28 13.38 -14.29
C PHE A 306 -9.38 12.26 -14.82
N PHE A 307 -8.10 12.28 -14.46
CA PHE A 307 -7.09 11.31 -14.88
C PHE A 307 -6.75 11.34 -16.39
N GLN A 308 -7.19 12.36 -17.14
CA GLN A 308 -6.77 12.57 -18.51
C GLN A 308 -5.30 13.02 -18.57
N THR A 309 -4.57 12.49 -19.53
CA THR A 309 -3.23 12.98 -19.90
C THR A 309 -3.36 14.19 -20.85
N LYS A 310 -2.25 14.64 -21.39
CA LYS A 310 -2.27 15.67 -22.43
C LYS A 310 -2.96 15.20 -23.72
N GLU A 311 -2.97 13.89 -23.99
CA GLU A 311 -3.77 13.26 -25.03
C GLU A 311 -5.19 13.03 -24.49
N SER A 312 -6.18 13.78 -25.00
CA SER A 312 -7.55 13.83 -24.41
C SER A 312 -8.29 12.49 -24.38
N HIS A 313 -7.88 11.51 -25.17
CA HIS A 313 -8.43 10.16 -25.24
C HIS A 313 -7.55 9.13 -24.51
N ILE A 314 -6.44 9.55 -23.90
CA ILE A 314 -5.57 8.70 -23.11
C ILE A 314 -5.56 9.15 -21.66
N TYR A 315 -5.91 8.24 -20.77
CA TYR A 315 -5.98 8.42 -19.32
C TYR A 315 -4.87 7.62 -18.65
N ALA A 316 -4.53 7.97 -17.41
CA ALA A 316 -3.61 7.19 -16.60
C ALA A 316 -4.07 7.16 -15.15
N ILE A 317 -3.93 5.99 -14.47
CA ILE A 317 -4.42 5.75 -13.11
C ILE A 317 -3.47 4.88 -12.29
N GLY A 318 -3.59 4.96 -10.98
CA GLY A 318 -2.83 4.14 -10.03
C GLY A 318 -1.36 4.56 -9.95
N ASP A 319 -0.52 3.64 -9.52
CA ASP A 319 0.88 3.93 -9.19
C ASP A 319 1.66 4.62 -10.33
N VAL A 320 1.24 4.48 -11.58
CA VAL A 320 1.93 5.09 -12.74
C VAL A 320 1.81 6.61 -12.76
N ILE A 321 0.80 7.19 -12.10
CA ILE A 321 0.65 8.65 -11.94
C ILE A 321 1.28 9.18 -10.66
N GLY A 322 1.86 8.29 -9.81
CA GLY A 322 2.46 8.67 -8.53
C GLY A 322 1.44 8.90 -7.42
N GLY A 323 1.64 9.92 -6.58
CA GLY A 323 0.73 10.24 -5.47
C GLY A 323 0.63 9.14 -4.43
N LEU A 324 -0.60 8.82 -3.99
CA LEU A 324 -0.89 7.74 -3.04
C LEU A 324 -0.94 6.39 -3.76
N GLN A 325 0.16 5.65 -3.72
CA GLN A 325 0.29 4.33 -4.36
C GLN A 325 -0.45 3.23 -3.56
N LEU A 326 -1.79 3.30 -3.54
CA LEU A 326 -2.68 2.42 -2.79
C LEU A 326 -3.69 1.75 -3.72
N ALA A 327 -3.98 0.49 -3.47
CA ALA A 327 -4.87 -0.31 -4.33
C ALA A 327 -6.29 0.28 -4.43
N HIS A 328 -6.86 0.71 -3.30
CA HIS A 328 -8.20 1.31 -3.26
C HIS A 328 -8.23 2.70 -3.93
N VAL A 329 -7.14 3.46 -3.88
CA VAL A 329 -7.00 4.71 -4.63
C VAL A 329 -7.06 4.43 -6.12
N ALA A 330 -6.21 3.51 -6.61
CA ALA A 330 -6.21 3.14 -8.04
C ALA A 330 -7.57 2.63 -8.52
N SER A 331 -8.33 1.92 -7.66
CA SER A 331 -9.69 1.47 -7.98
C SER A 331 -10.66 2.64 -8.19
N HIS A 332 -10.65 3.63 -7.29
CA HIS A 332 -11.50 4.81 -7.40
C HIS A 332 -11.10 5.72 -8.57
N GLU A 333 -9.81 5.91 -8.80
CA GLU A 333 -9.29 6.61 -9.98
C GLU A 333 -9.76 5.93 -11.27
N GLY A 334 -9.75 4.58 -11.32
CA GLY A 334 -10.25 3.81 -12.44
C GLY A 334 -11.75 4.01 -12.70
N ILE A 335 -12.58 4.04 -11.65
CA ILE A 335 -14.01 4.30 -11.75
C ILE A 335 -14.25 5.71 -12.30
N ASN A 336 -13.61 6.73 -11.71
CA ASN A 336 -13.77 8.13 -12.13
C ASN A 336 -13.31 8.34 -13.58
N ALA A 337 -12.16 7.77 -13.98
CA ALA A 337 -11.68 7.86 -15.36
C ALA A 337 -12.68 7.27 -16.35
N VAL A 338 -13.26 6.10 -16.05
CA VAL A 338 -14.25 5.44 -16.90
C VAL A 338 -15.56 6.23 -16.96
N GLU A 339 -16.04 6.76 -15.85
CA GLU A 339 -17.24 7.60 -15.81
C GLU A 339 -17.05 8.88 -16.64
N HIS A 340 -15.87 9.49 -16.58
CA HIS A 340 -15.53 10.63 -17.42
C HIS A 340 -15.47 10.25 -18.92
N ILE A 341 -14.87 9.11 -19.27
CA ILE A 341 -14.87 8.56 -20.65
C ILE A 341 -16.31 8.35 -21.16
N PHE A 342 -17.22 7.92 -20.29
CA PHE A 342 -18.63 7.70 -20.62
C PHE A 342 -19.42 9.00 -20.77
N GLY A 343 -18.82 10.17 -20.48
CA GLY A 343 -19.42 11.49 -20.60
C GLY A 343 -20.11 11.99 -19.32
N GLN A 344 -19.84 11.36 -18.17
CA GLN A 344 -20.23 11.88 -16.86
C GLN A 344 -19.19 12.88 -16.34
N THR A 345 -19.55 13.63 -15.31
CA THR A 345 -18.63 14.52 -14.59
C THR A 345 -18.52 14.02 -13.16
N PRO A 346 -17.60 13.05 -12.88
CA PRO A 346 -17.42 12.55 -11.53
C PRO A 346 -16.85 13.65 -10.63
N GLU A 347 -17.13 13.56 -9.33
CA GLU A 347 -16.50 14.42 -8.33
C GLU A 347 -14.98 14.16 -8.30
N PRO A 348 -14.13 15.20 -8.33
CA PRO A 348 -12.70 15.06 -8.16
C PRO A 348 -12.36 14.37 -6.84
N MET A 349 -11.35 13.51 -6.85
CA MET A 349 -10.93 12.82 -5.63
C MET A 349 -10.25 13.75 -4.64
N ASP A 350 -10.75 13.82 -3.40
CA ASP A 350 -10.00 14.41 -2.30
C ASP A 350 -9.11 13.35 -1.63
N TYR A 351 -7.81 13.43 -1.90
CA TYR A 351 -6.83 12.52 -1.36
C TYR A 351 -6.62 12.67 0.17
N ASN A 352 -7.11 13.75 0.80
CA ASN A 352 -7.09 13.86 2.27
C ASN A 352 -8.13 12.92 2.91
N LEU A 353 -9.20 12.55 2.20
CA LEU A 353 -10.22 11.63 2.69
C LEU A 353 -9.86 10.14 2.50
N VAL A 354 -8.68 9.85 1.95
CA VAL A 354 -8.23 8.47 1.74
C VAL A 354 -7.63 7.89 3.01
N SER A 355 -8.21 6.79 3.49
CA SER A 355 -7.65 6.01 4.58
C SER A 355 -6.37 5.30 4.17
N LYS A 356 -5.34 5.36 5.02
CA LYS A 356 -4.04 4.70 4.87
C LYS A 356 -3.85 3.69 5.99
N CYS A 357 -3.29 2.53 5.67
CA CYS A 357 -3.12 1.42 6.60
C CYS A 357 -1.72 0.81 6.51
N ILE A 358 -1.15 0.46 7.66
CA ILE A 358 0.07 -0.33 7.80
C ILE A 358 -0.29 -1.56 8.64
N TYR A 359 -0.14 -2.74 8.06
CA TYR A 359 -0.60 -4.01 8.63
C TYR A 359 0.48 -4.71 9.47
N SER A 360 1.37 -3.93 10.07
CA SER A 360 2.31 -4.44 11.07
C SER A 360 1.58 -4.85 12.36
N ASN A 361 2.29 -5.45 13.29
CA ASN A 361 1.79 -5.65 14.64
C ASN A 361 2.65 -4.82 15.62
N PRO A 362 2.09 -3.73 16.24
CA PRO A 362 0.70 -3.26 16.09
C PRO A 362 0.43 -2.67 14.71
N GLU A 363 -0.86 -2.61 14.35
CA GLU A 363 -1.32 -1.93 13.15
C GLU A 363 -1.25 -0.41 13.28
N VAL A 364 -1.17 0.29 12.14
CA VAL A 364 -1.33 1.75 12.07
C VAL A 364 -2.37 2.08 11.01
N SER A 365 -3.18 3.08 11.28
CA SER A 365 -4.09 3.64 10.27
C SER A 365 -4.24 5.13 10.44
N SER A 366 -4.53 5.83 9.35
CA SER A 366 -4.75 7.26 9.34
C SER A 366 -5.66 7.69 8.20
N VAL A 367 -6.39 8.78 8.40
CA VAL A 367 -7.13 9.53 7.38
C VAL A 367 -6.96 11.01 7.68
N GLY A 368 -6.95 11.85 6.65
CA GLY A 368 -6.72 13.29 6.81
C GLY A 368 -5.25 13.65 6.92
N ILE A 369 -5.00 14.83 7.47
CA ILE A 369 -3.68 15.42 7.60
C ILE A 369 -3.13 15.26 9.02
N THR A 370 -1.80 15.24 9.15
CA THR A 370 -1.11 15.16 10.43
C THR A 370 -1.22 16.50 11.20
N GLU A 371 -0.95 16.48 12.49
CA GLU A 371 -0.93 17.70 13.32
C GLU A 371 0.09 18.72 12.81
N ASP A 372 1.28 18.26 12.38
CA ASP A 372 2.31 19.14 11.82
C ASP A 372 1.81 19.78 10.52
N GLN A 373 1.21 18.99 9.59
CA GLN A 373 0.64 19.50 8.35
C GLN A 373 -0.52 20.48 8.57
N ALA A 374 -1.36 20.23 9.57
CA ALA A 374 -2.45 21.15 9.93
C ALA A 374 -1.88 22.50 10.38
N LYS A 375 -0.87 22.50 11.26
CA LYS A 375 -0.18 23.72 11.71
C LYS A 375 0.55 24.44 10.57
N GLU A 376 1.23 23.70 9.69
CA GLU A 376 1.89 24.27 8.50
C GLU A 376 0.92 24.94 7.53
N ARG A 377 -0.32 24.42 7.42
CA ARG A 377 -1.42 25.01 6.64
C ARG A 377 -2.10 26.19 7.37
N GLY A 378 -1.66 26.53 8.61
CA GLY A 378 -2.17 27.67 9.37
C GLY A 378 -3.40 27.39 10.22
N PHE A 379 -3.83 26.14 10.36
CA PHE A 379 -4.94 25.79 11.24
C PHE A 379 -4.53 25.90 12.71
N LYS A 380 -5.41 26.46 13.53
CA LYS A 380 -5.38 26.26 14.98
C LYS A 380 -6.04 24.93 15.29
N VAL A 381 -5.38 24.08 16.04
CA VAL A 381 -5.85 22.71 16.24
C VAL A 381 -6.16 22.39 17.69
N LYS A 382 -7.26 21.65 17.89
CA LYS A 382 -7.56 20.89 19.10
C LYS A 382 -7.19 19.44 18.85
N VAL A 383 -6.61 18.78 19.85
CA VAL A 383 -6.17 17.37 19.73
C VAL A 383 -6.77 16.56 20.86
N GLY A 384 -7.53 15.53 20.50
CA GLY A 384 -7.99 14.50 21.43
C GLY A 384 -7.15 13.23 21.26
N LYS A 385 -6.76 12.61 22.36
CA LYS A 385 -5.98 11.37 22.34
C LYS A 385 -6.47 10.43 23.43
N PHE A 386 -6.66 9.15 23.07
CA PHE A 386 -7.10 8.14 24.01
C PHE A 386 -6.34 6.81 23.83
N SER A 387 -5.92 6.22 24.96
CA SER A 387 -5.08 5.01 24.95
C SER A 387 -5.92 3.74 24.97
N PHE A 388 -5.53 2.73 24.21
CA PHE A 388 -6.14 1.40 24.27
C PHE A 388 -5.98 0.71 25.63
N ARG A 389 -5.06 1.15 26.48
CA ARG A 389 -4.89 0.62 27.85
C ARG A 389 -6.12 0.83 28.74
N ALA A 390 -6.95 1.82 28.43
CA ALA A 390 -8.20 2.09 29.14
C ALA A 390 -9.42 1.40 28.48
N ILE A 391 -9.22 0.65 27.40
CA ILE A 391 -10.30 -0.05 26.68
C ILE A 391 -10.38 -1.51 27.11
N GLY A 392 -11.54 -1.90 27.69
CA GLY A 392 -11.75 -3.26 28.17
C GLY A 392 -11.52 -4.35 27.12
N LYS A 393 -11.97 -4.13 25.89
CA LYS A 393 -11.77 -5.08 24.79
C LYS A 393 -10.29 -5.29 24.42
N ALA A 394 -9.48 -4.24 24.48
CA ALA A 394 -8.04 -4.32 24.23
C ALA A 394 -7.34 -5.18 25.30
N LEU A 395 -7.76 -5.05 26.56
CA LEU A 395 -7.28 -5.89 27.68
C LEU A 395 -7.71 -7.35 27.49
N VAL A 396 -8.93 -7.61 27.05
CA VAL A 396 -9.44 -8.97 26.74
C VAL A 396 -8.62 -9.62 25.62
N PHE A 397 -8.17 -8.86 24.64
CA PHE A 397 -7.29 -9.37 23.57
C PHE A 397 -5.83 -9.58 24.01
N GLY A 398 -5.42 -9.01 25.15
CA GLY A 398 -4.03 -8.96 25.55
C GLY A 398 -3.17 -8.01 24.70
N GLU A 399 -3.82 -7.05 24.01
CA GLU A 399 -3.20 -6.11 23.08
C GLU A 399 -3.70 -4.70 23.36
N SER A 400 -3.08 -4.04 24.33
CA SER A 400 -3.51 -2.71 24.82
C SER A 400 -2.50 -1.58 24.55
N ASP A 401 -1.40 -1.88 23.86
CA ASP A 401 -0.46 -0.84 23.43
C ASP A 401 -1.04 0.00 22.29
N GLY A 402 -0.81 1.31 22.32
CA GLY A 402 -1.26 2.23 21.30
C GLY A 402 -2.36 3.19 21.72
N PHE A 403 -2.87 3.95 20.76
CA PHE A 403 -3.85 5.02 21.01
C PHE A 403 -4.58 5.43 19.71
N VAL A 404 -5.69 6.14 19.90
CA VAL A 404 -6.39 6.92 18.88
C VAL A 404 -6.09 8.39 19.10
N LYS A 405 -5.80 9.15 18.04
CA LYS A 405 -5.57 10.60 18.03
C LYS A 405 -6.48 11.25 16.99
N ILE A 406 -7.28 12.23 17.41
CA ILE A 406 -8.14 13.05 16.56
C ILE A 406 -7.61 14.48 16.57
N ILE A 407 -7.50 15.08 15.39
CA ILE A 407 -7.07 16.46 15.18
C ILE A 407 -8.26 17.21 14.59
N ALA A 408 -8.72 18.25 15.26
CA ALA A 408 -9.82 19.09 14.81
C ALA A 408 -9.39 20.56 14.71
N ASN A 409 -10.04 21.29 13.81
CA ASN A 409 -9.90 22.74 13.71
C ASN A 409 -10.55 23.41 14.93
N GLU A 410 -9.81 24.25 15.65
CA GLU A 410 -10.33 24.96 16.84
C GLU A 410 -11.44 25.94 16.51
N GLU A 411 -11.50 26.48 15.29
CA GLU A 411 -12.44 27.52 14.90
C GLU A 411 -13.76 26.96 14.33
N THR A 412 -13.70 25.80 13.62
CA THR A 412 -14.88 25.25 12.92
C THR A 412 -15.33 23.89 13.46
N ASP A 413 -14.52 23.25 14.29
CA ASP A 413 -14.66 21.89 14.79
C ASP A 413 -14.54 20.79 13.71
N ASP A 414 -14.19 21.15 12.46
CA ASP A 414 -13.96 20.15 11.41
C ASP A 414 -12.85 19.18 11.82
N ILE A 415 -13.06 17.89 11.55
CA ILE A 415 -12.03 16.86 11.73
C ILE A 415 -11.00 17.01 10.61
N LEU A 416 -9.76 17.36 10.95
CA LEU A 416 -8.65 17.51 10.02
C LEU A 416 -7.91 16.21 9.78
N GLY A 417 -7.90 15.31 10.76
CA GLY A 417 -7.27 14.02 10.63
C GLY A 417 -7.47 13.12 11.85
N VAL A 418 -7.45 11.81 11.58
CA VAL A 418 -7.51 10.77 12.61
C VAL A 418 -6.36 9.80 12.39
N HIS A 419 -5.61 9.51 13.44
CA HIS A 419 -4.41 8.69 13.41
C HIS A 419 -4.47 7.67 14.54
N MET A 420 -4.26 6.40 14.21
CA MET A 420 -4.40 5.30 15.16
C MET A 420 -3.19 4.37 15.09
N ILE A 421 -2.78 3.86 16.23
CA ILE A 421 -1.84 2.74 16.35
C ILE A 421 -2.35 1.79 17.43
N GLY A 422 -2.49 0.51 17.11
CA GLY A 422 -3.01 -0.48 18.06
C GLY A 422 -3.61 -1.69 17.37
N PRO A 423 -4.39 -2.51 18.12
CA PRO A 423 -5.05 -3.68 17.54
C PRO A 423 -6.21 -3.29 16.61
N HIS A 424 -6.28 -3.95 15.45
CA HIS A 424 -7.39 -3.84 14.48
C HIS A 424 -7.72 -2.41 14.01
N VAL A 425 -6.79 -1.46 14.14
CA VAL A 425 -7.03 -0.07 13.74
C VAL A 425 -7.20 0.09 12.23
N THR A 426 -6.74 -0.86 11.44
CA THR A 426 -6.93 -0.87 9.98
C THR A 426 -8.37 -1.12 9.57
N ASP A 427 -9.16 -1.82 10.40
CA ASP A 427 -10.60 -1.98 10.20
C ASP A 427 -11.38 -0.79 10.81
N MET A 428 -10.91 -0.25 11.93
CA MET A 428 -11.56 0.85 12.66
C MET A 428 -11.52 2.19 11.89
N ILE A 429 -10.50 2.43 11.08
CA ILE A 429 -10.30 3.72 10.38
C ILE A 429 -11.45 4.09 9.45
N SER A 430 -12.23 3.11 8.99
CA SER A 430 -13.37 3.34 8.10
C SER A 430 -14.46 4.19 8.75
N GLU A 431 -14.64 4.11 10.07
CA GLU A 431 -15.55 4.97 10.82
C GLU A 431 -15.10 6.44 10.73
N ALA A 432 -13.81 6.69 10.98
CA ALA A 432 -13.25 8.04 10.87
C ALA A 432 -13.30 8.57 9.42
N GLY A 433 -13.02 7.70 8.44
CA GLY A 433 -13.13 8.03 7.02
C GLY A 433 -14.56 8.45 6.63
N LEU A 434 -15.56 7.69 7.09
CA LEU A 434 -16.97 8.01 6.85
C LEU A 434 -17.37 9.34 7.54
N ALA A 435 -16.93 9.56 8.78
CA ALA A 435 -17.19 10.79 9.49
C ALA A 435 -16.64 12.01 8.72
N MET A 436 -15.41 11.93 8.21
CA MET A 436 -14.80 13.02 7.42
C MET A 436 -15.52 13.25 6.08
N VAL A 437 -15.96 12.18 5.39
CA VAL A 437 -16.74 12.30 4.14
C VAL A 437 -18.09 12.99 4.36
N LEU A 438 -18.66 12.86 5.57
CA LEU A 438 -19.93 13.47 5.95
C LEU A 438 -19.75 14.83 6.62
N ASP A 439 -18.54 15.42 6.60
CA ASP A 439 -18.20 16.67 7.30
C ASP A 439 -18.60 16.66 8.79
N ALA A 440 -18.50 15.48 9.43
CA ALA A 440 -18.77 15.35 10.85
C ALA A 440 -17.68 16.02 11.70
N THR A 441 -18.09 16.49 12.87
CA THR A 441 -17.21 17.03 13.88
C THR A 441 -16.89 15.97 14.95
N PRO A 442 -15.97 16.20 15.88
CA PRO A 442 -15.77 15.31 17.03
C PRO A 442 -17.05 15.07 17.85
N TRP A 443 -18.01 16.00 17.81
CA TRP A 443 -19.28 15.88 18.54
C TRP A 443 -20.12 14.68 18.04
N GLU A 444 -20.28 14.49 16.73
CA GLU A 444 -21.05 13.37 16.15
C GLU A 444 -20.40 12.03 16.51
N ILE A 445 -19.08 11.95 16.43
CA ILE A 445 -18.34 10.74 16.83
C ILE A 445 -18.53 10.46 18.33
N ALA A 446 -18.38 11.48 19.19
CA ALA A 446 -18.52 11.35 20.63
C ALA A 446 -19.94 10.96 21.07
N HIS A 447 -20.97 11.36 20.31
CA HIS A 447 -22.38 11.05 20.59
C HIS A 447 -22.88 9.79 19.88
N THR A 448 -22.05 9.18 19.02
CA THR A 448 -22.32 7.84 18.47
C THR A 448 -22.23 6.83 19.62
N ILE A 449 -23.29 6.00 19.78
CA ILE A 449 -23.30 4.96 20.83
C ILE A 449 -22.49 3.77 20.32
N HIS A 450 -21.22 3.70 20.71
CA HIS A 450 -20.35 2.57 20.40
C HIS A 450 -20.77 1.33 21.19
N PRO A 451 -20.81 0.14 20.55
CA PRO A 451 -21.14 -1.09 21.28
C PRO A 451 -20.08 -1.42 22.34
N HIS A 452 -20.51 -1.90 23.50
CA HIS A 452 -19.62 -2.34 24.57
C HIS A 452 -19.64 -3.87 24.75
N PRO A 453 -18.48 -4.58 24.89
CA PRO A 453 -17.11 -4.04 24.77
C PRO A 453 -16.59 -4.13 23.34
N THR A 454 -16.02 -3.03 22.81
CA THR A 454 -15.36 -2.99 21.51
C THR A 454 -14.09 -2.14 21.53
N LEU A 455 -13.26 -2.26 20.51
CA LEU A 455 -12.10 -1.37 20.32
C LEU A 455 -12.52 0.02 19.84
N SER A 456 -13.65 0.14 19.12
CA SER A 456 -14.18 1.40 18.58
C SER A 456 -14.55 2.40 19.67
N GLU A 457 -14.78 1.96 20.91
CA GLU A 457 -14.99 2.88 22.06
C GLU A 457 -13.81 3.86 22.21
N ALA A 458 -12.59 3.47 21.78
CA ALA A 458 -11.43 4.35 21.79
C ALA A 458 -11.59 5.56 20.86
N ILE A 459 -12.36 5.46 19.78
CA ILE A 459 -12.62 6.55 18.84
C ILE A 459 -13.57 7.56 19.52
N GLY A 460 -14.65 7.09 20.16
CA GLY A 460 -15.57 7.93 20.91
C GLY A 460 -14.89 8.68 22.06
N GLU A 461 -14.06 8.00 22.84
CA GLU A 461 -13.28 8.60 23.93
C GLU A 461 -12.24 9.62 23.40
N ALA A 462 -11.58 9.34 22.28
CA ALA A 462 -10.67 10.29 21.65
C ALA A 462 -11.41 11.53 21.14
N ALA A 463 -12.64 11.38 20.64
CA ALA A 463 -13.49 12.49 20.23
C ALA A 463 -13.92 13.34 21.43
N LEU A 464 -14.30 12.72 22.55
CA LEU A 464 -14.55 13.44 23.82
C LEU A 464 -13.29 14.15 24.33
N ALA A 465 -12.12 13.53 24.15
CA ALA A 465 -10.85 14.12 24.57
C ALA A 465 -10.48 15.40 23.81
N VAL A 466 -10.99 15.61 22.57
CA VAL A 466 -10.82 16.87 21.83
C VAL A 466 -11.34 18.07 22.64
N GLU A 467 -12.41 17.86 23.41
CA GLU A 467 -13.01 18.86 24.31
C GLU A 467 -12.54 18.72 25.76
N GLY A 468 -11.56 17.86 26.04
CA GLY A 468 -11.10 17.58 27.40
C GLY A 468 -12.14 16.85 28.26
N LYS A 469 -13.06 16.10 27.64
CA LYS A 469 -14.21 15.44 28.29
C LYS A 469 -14.16 13.92 28.26
N ALA A 470 -13.01 13.31 27.94
CA ALA A 470 -12.88 11.85 28.00
C ALA A 470 -13.29 11.32 29.38
N ILE A 471 -14.05 10.22 29.38
CA ILE A 471 -14.65 9.67 30.61
C ILE A 471 -13.70 8.74 31.35
N HIS A 472 -12.97 7.91 30.60
CA HIS A 472 -12.15 6.83 31.14
C HIS A 472 -10.63 7.13 31.09
N SER A 473 -10.25 8.42 31.03
CA SER A 473 -8.84 8.86 30.98
C SER A 473 -8.27 9.18 32.35
#